data_d782366d49a8892c8c7fcf83f3ff069b
#
_entry.id   d782366d49a8892c8c7fcf83f3ff069b
#
_cell.length_a   1.000
_cell.length_b   1.000
_cell.length_c   1.000
_cell.angle_alpha   90.00
_cell.angle_beta   90.00
_cell.angle_gamma   90.00
#
_symmetry.space_group_name_H-M   'P 1'
#
loop_
_entity.id
_entity.type
_entity.pdbx_description
1 polymer ?
#
loop_
_entity_poly.entity_id
_entity_poly.type
_entity_poly.pdbx_seq_one_letter_code
_entity_poly.pdbx_strand_id
1 'polypeptide(L)'
;MERAEITVLFEKYIKKLRITPAWDVRLEFVEDPSWQKTGDFRIDCDDRKAILLLNVINPKQENIEEVIVHELMHIKMYPLDHVT
;
A
#
# COMPACT_ATOMS: atom_id res chain seq x y z
N MET A 1 5.31 12.31 -9.23
CA MET A 1 3.98 11.73 -9.58
C MET A 1 2.92 12.39 -8.73
N GLU A 2 1.82 12.80 -9.33
CA GLU A 2 0.76 13.46 -8.60
C GLU A 2 -0.09 12.46 -7.81
N ARG A 3 -0.74 12.96 -6.75
CA ARG A 3 -1.57 12.10 -5.89
C ARG A 3 -2.68 11.40 -6.66
N ALA A 4 -3.30 12.09 -7.62
CA ALA A 4 -4.34 11.50 -8.44
C ALA A 4 -3.83 10.29 -9.24
N GLU A 5 -2.63 10.40 -9.80
CA GLU A 5 -2.01 9.31 -10.53
C GLU A 5 -1.69 8.13 -9.63
N ILE A 6 -1.21 8.42 -8.42
CA ILE A 6 -0.91 7.38 -7.43
C ILE A 6 -2.19 6.64 -7.04
N THR A 7 -3.27 7.36 -6.84
CA THR A 7 -4.57 6.77 -6.51
C THR A 7 -5.05 5.84 -7.62
N VAL A 8 -4.90 6.26 -8.88
CA VAL A 8 -5.29 5.44 -10.02
C VAL A 8 -4.46 4.16 -10.08
N LEU A 9 -3.16 4.26 -9.87
CA LEU A 9 -2.28 3.08 -9.83
C LEU A 9 -2.67 2.14 -8.69
N PHE A 10 -2.93 2.69 -7.52
CA PHE A 10 -3.35 1.91 -6.37
C PHE A 10 -4.62 1.12 -6.66
N GLU A 11 -5.65 1.77 -7.19
CA GLU A 11 -6.91 1.11 -7.53
C GLU A 11 -6.73 0.05 -8.61
N LYS A 12 -5.89 0.34 -9.60
CA LYS A 12 -5.57 -0.61 -10.67
C LYS A 12 -4.99 -1.91 -10.09
N TYR A 13 -4.03 -1.80 -9.18
CA TYR A 13 -3.38 -2.98 -8.61
C TYR A 13 -4.22 -3.68 -7.58
N ILE A 14 -5.09 -2.98 -6.87
CA ILE A 14 -6.07 -3.59 -5.99
C ILE A 14 -6.92 -4.60 -6.78
N LYS A 15 -7.37 -4.20 -7.96
CA LYS A 15 -8.17 -5.07 -8.83
C LYS A 15 -7.32 -6.16 -9.48
N LYS A 16 -6.16 -5.79 -9.98
CA LYS A 16 -5.28 -6.72 -10.69
C LYS A 16 -4.80 -7.85 -9.79
N LEU A 17 -4.48 -7.53 -8.55
CA LEU A 17 -4.00 -8.52 -7.58
C LEU A 17 -5.14 -9.19 -6.82
N ARG A 18 -6.38 -8.83 -7.10
CA ARG A 18 -7.58 -9.40 -6.48
C ARG A 18 -7.55 -9.31 -4.95
N ILE A 19 -7.13 -8.16 -4.45
CA ILE A 19 -7.08 -7.92 -3.02
C ILE A 19 -8.49 -7.73 -2.46
N THR A 20 -9.34 -6.99 -3.17
CA THR A 20 -10.75 -6.89 -2.83
C THR A 20 -11.50 -8.04 -3.49
N PRO A 21 -12.59 -8.55 -2.88
CA PRO A 21 -13.21 -8.11 -1.63
C PRO A 21 -12.62 -8.71 -0.35
N ALA A 22 -11.56 -9.52 -0.45
CA ALA A 22 -10.99 -10.18 0.74
C ALA A 22 -10.46 -9.17 1.77
N TRP A 23 -9.93 -8.05 1.30
CA TRP A 23 -9.39 -6.99 2.15
C TRP A 23 -9.97 -5.64 1.76
N ASP A 24 -10.29 -4.83 2.76
CA ASP A 24 -10.64 -3.42 2.57
C ASP A 24 -9.36 -2.61 2.75
N VAL A 25 -8.79 -2.14 1.65
CA VAL A 25 -7.53 -1.43 1.67
C VAL A 25 -7.75 0.04 1.34
N ARG A 26 -7.19 0.90 2.16
CA ARG A 26 -7.23 2.35 1.96
C ARG A 26 -5.85 2.87 1.66
N LEU A 27 -5.80 3.95 0.91
CA LEU A 27 -4.55 4.65 0.60
C LEU A 27 -4.52 5.97 1.38
N GLU A 28 -3.44 6.21 2.10
CA GLU A 28 -3.22 7.47 2.78
C GLU A 28 -1.85 8.04 2.40
N PHE A 29 -1.78 9.36 2.29
CA PHE A 29 -0.53 10.05 1.99
C PHE A 29 0.05 10.63 3.27
N VAL A 30 1.36 10.42 3.44
CA VAL A 30 2.12 10.95 4.58
C VAL A 30 3.00 12.08 4.06
N GLU A 31 3.01 13.18 4.77
CA GLU A 31 3.85 14.34 4.45
C GLU A 31 4.80 14.61 5.60
N ASP A 32 5.72 13.68 5.83
CA ASP A 32 6.68 13.77 6.93
C ASP A 32 8.10 13.69 6.38
N PRO A 33 8.84 14.80 6.36
CA PRO A 33 10.20 14.80 5.83
C PRO A 33 11.20 14.00 6.67
N SER A 34 10.87 13.71 7.92
CA SER A 34 11.74 12.89 8.77
C SER A 34 11.54 11.40 8.53
N TRP A 35 10.47 11.02 7.85
CA TRP A 35 10.13 9.63 7.60
C TRP A 35 10.98 9.10 6.46
N GLN A 36 11.80 8.10 6.75
CA GLN A 36 12.78 7.61 5.77
C GLN A 36 12.24 6.57 4.80
N LYS A 37 11.02 6.13 4.99
CA LYS A 37 10.39 5.15 4.11
C LYS A 37 9.58 5.83 3.03
N THR A 38 9.49 5.21 1.86
CA THR A 38 8.58 5.67 0.82
C THR A 38 7.18 5.12 1.04
N GLY A 39 7.07 3.90 1.54
CA GLY A 39 5.78 3.28 1.80
C GLY A 39 5.80 2.38 3.02
N ASP A 40 4.62 2.19 3.57
CA ASP A 40 4.41 1.27 4.69
C ASP A 40 2.94 0.84 4.65
N PHE A 41 2.58 -0.15 5.45
CA PHE A 41 1.19 -0.54 5.55
C PHE A 41 0.85 -0.92 6.98
N ARG A 42 -0.44 -0.79 7.31
CA ARG A 42 -0.97 -1.23 8.60
C ARG A 42 -2.10 -2.20 8.34
N ILE A 43 -2.12 -3.29 9.07
CA ILE A 43 -3.10 -4.35 8.89
C ILE A 43 -3.89 -4.55 10.16
N ASP A 44 -5.21 -4.61 10.02
CA ASP A 44 -6.12 -5.06 11.07
C ASP A 44 -6.68 -6.40 10.62
N CYS A 45 -6.16 -7.48 11.19
CA CYS A 45 -6.55 -8.84 10.80
C CYS A 45 -8.00 -9.16 11.15
N ASP A 46 -8.48 -8.62 12.26
CA ASP A 46 -9.82 -8.95 12.73
C ASP A 46 -10.90 -8.43 11.79
N ASP A 47 -10.70 -7.23 11.27
CA ASP A 47 -11.66 -6.59 10.36
C ASP A 47 -11.25 -6.75 8.89
N ARG A 48 -10.11 -7.36 8.61
CA ARG A 48 -9.53 -7.48 7.26
C ARG A 48 -9.43 -6.12 6.58
N LYS A 49 -8.95 -5.15 7.33
CA LYS A 49 -8.70 -3.81 6.83
C LYS A 49 -7.22 -3.54 6.79
N ALA A 50 -6.80 -2.81 5.79
CA ALA A 50 -5.41 -2.40 5.66
C ALA A 50 -5.33 -0.97 5.20
N ILE A 51 -4.27 -0.28 5.59
CA ILE A 51 -4.01 1.08 5.15
C ILE A 51 -2.61 1.10 4.56
N LEU A 52 -2.52 1.50 3.30
CA LEU A 52 -1.25 1.72 2.62
C LEU A 52 -0.87 3.18 2.82
N LEU A 53 0.30 3.41 3.39
CA LEU A 53 0.83 4.74 3.65
C LEU A 53 1.93 5.05 2.65
N LEU A 54 1.83 6.16 1.95
CA LEU A 54 2.85 6.60 1.01
C LEU A 54 3.35 7.99 1.38
N ASN A 55 4.66 8.11 1.52
CA ASN A 55 5.30 9.39 1.81
C ASN A 55 5.56 10.13 0.49
N VAL A 56 4.84 11.23 0.29
CA VAL A 56 4.92 11.99 -0.96
C VAL A 56 5.93 13.13 -0.91
N ILE A 57 6.46 13.46 0.27
CA ILE A 57 7.43 14.54 0.42
C ILE A 57 8.85 14.08 0.15
N ASN A 58 9.18 12.87 0.58
CA ASN A 58 10.55 12.37 0.46
C ASN A 58 10.56 10.99 -0.19
N PRO A 59 10.21 10.91 -1.48
CA PRO A 59 10.34 9.65 -2.19
C PRO A 59 11.82 9.39 -2.48
N LYS A 60 12.47 8.53 -1.75
CA LYS A 60 13.90 8.22 -1.92
C LYS A 60 14.17 7.58 -3.28
N GLN A 61 13.91 8.31 -4.36
CA GLN A 61 14.16 7.85 -5.73
C GLN A 61 13.55 6.49 -6.06
N GLU A 62 12.61 6.03 -5.26
CA GLU A 62 11.95 4.76 -5.52
C GLU A 62 10.80 4.94 -6.50
N ASN A 63 10.59 3.92 -7.31
CA ASN A 63 9.44 3.89 -8.21
C ASN A 63 8.18 3.66 -7.38
N ILE A 64 7.30 4.65 -7.36
CA ILE A 64 6.06 4.59 -6.57
C ILE A 64 5.21 3.38 -6.98
N GLU A 65 5.16 3.07 -8.27
CA GLU A 65 4.41 1.91 -8.74
C GLU A 65 4.93 0.62 -8.12
N GLU A 66 6.25 0.45 -8.08
CA GLU A 66 6.86 -0.72 -7.45
C GLU A 66 6.59 -0.78 -5.96
N VAL A 67 6.61 0.37 -5.29
CA VAL A 67 6.31 0.44 -3.86
C VAL A 67 4.88 -0.01 -3.61
N ILE A 68 3.93 0.48 -4.40
CA ILE A 68 2.52 0.10 -4.28
C ILE A 68 2.36 -1.41 -4.45
N VAL A 69 2.94 -1.97 -5.50
CA VAL A 69 2.85 -3.41 -5.78
C VAL A 69 3.47 -4.21 -4.65
N HIS A 70 4.64 -3.79 -4.18
CA HIS A 70 5.35 -4.47 -3.10
C HIS A 70 4.51 -4.53 -1.82
N GLU A 71 3.94 -3.40 -1.41
CA GLU A 71 3.14 -3.34 -0.19
C GLU A 71 1.83 -4.11 -0.35
N LEU A 72 1.18 -4.02 -1.51
CA LEU A 72 -0.05 -4.77 -1.77
C LEU A 72 0.20 -6.28 -1.79
N MET A 73 1.35 -6.72 -2.28
CA MET A 73 1.70 -8.14 -2.24
C MET A 73 1.86 -8.64 -0.81
N HIS A 74 2.42 -7.83 0.08
CA HIS A 74 2.48 -8.18 1.49
C HIS A 74 1.09 -8.39 2.08
N ILE A 75 0.16 -7.50 1.75
CA ILE A 75 -1.22 -7.62 2.22
C ILE A 75 -1.87 -8.89 1.67
N LYS A 76 -1.69 -9.14 0.38
CA LYS A 76 -2.28 -10.31 -0.27
C LYS A 76 -1.78 -11.62 0.33
N MET A 77 -0.49 -11.68 0.66
CA MET A 77 0.13 -12.89 1.17
C MET A 77 0.07 -13.02 2.69
N TYR A 78 -0.41 -11.99 3.36
CA TYR A 78 -0.42 -11.94 4.82
C TYR A 78 -1.09 -13.14 5.48
N PRO A 79 -2.27 -13.60 5.02
CA PRO A 79 -2.88 -14.79 5.64
C PRO A 79 -2.02 -16.04 5.52
N LEU A 80 -1.29 -16.19 4.42
CA LEU A 80 -0.40 -17.33 4.22
C LEU A 80 0.80 -17.27 5.15
N ASP A 81 1.38 -16.09 5.31
CA ASP A 81 2.50 -15.90 6.23
C ASP A 81 2.07 -16.14 7.66
N HIS A 82 0.83 -15.87 8.00
CA HIS A 82 0.30 -16.00 9.35
C HIS A 82 -0.04 -17.44 9.70
N VAL A 83 -0.36 -18.26 8.72
CA VAL A 83 -0.80 -19.63 8.93
C VAL A 83 0.37 -20.58 9.18
N THR A 84 1.54 -20.17 8.80
CA THR A 84 2.73 -21.00 9.09
C THR A 84 3.04 -20.99 10.57
#